data_586b6081f9c5e89dbbc652b20ed1fe6c
#
_entry.id   586b6081f9c5e89dbbc652b20ed1fe6c
#
_cell.length_a   1.000
_cell.length_b   1.000
_cell.length_c   1.000
_cell.angle_alpha   90.00
_cell.angle_beta   90.00
_cell.angle_gamma   90.00
#
_symmetry.space_group_name_H-M   'P 1'
#
loop_
_entity.id
_entity.type
_entity.pdbx_description
1 polymer ?
#
loop_
_entity_poly.entity_id
_entity_poly.type
_entity_poly.pdbx_seq_one_letter_code
_entity_poly.pdbx_strand_id
1 'polypeptide(L)'
;MSRLKIATPNKAQLTVERLYKDLERRIIASPPGLCPVDLQLSFLKMCHAQTCGKCVPCRVGLGQLQNLMEDVLAGKATLKTLDLIRDTASDIVDSADCAIGYEAAHMVLAGLEGFREDYVYHIEHGGKCSCHITQPVPCVALCPAGVDIPGYIALVKEERYADAVKLIRKDNPFPTACAPVSYTHLRAHETR
;
A
#
# COMPACT_ATOMS: atom_id res chain seq x y z
N MET A 1 -34.28 0.17 -34.78
CA MET A 1 -33.97 1.05 -33.62
C MET A 1 -32.86 0.40 -32.81
N SER A 2 -31.65 0.93 -32.90
CA SER A 2 -30.52 0.47 -32.11
C SER A 2 -30.69 0.93 -30.66
N ARG A 3 -31.02 0.01 -29.75
CA ARG A 3 -31.02 0.32 -28.32
C ARG A 3 -29.56 0.33 -27.86
N LEU A 4 -29.00 1.49 -27.64
CA LEU A 4 -27.76 1.67 -26.92
C LEU A 4 -27.88 0.99 -25.54
N LYS A 5 -27.26 -0.17 -25.37
CA LYS A 5 -27.07 -0.78 -24.04
C LYS A 5 -26.00 0.02 -23.33
N ILE A 6 -26.43 0.94 -22.47
CA ILE A 6 -25.52 1.59 -21.52
C ILE A 6 -25.17 0.52 -20.47
N ALA A 7 -23.95 -0.02 -20.56
CA ALA A 7 -23.45 -0.91 -19.52
C ALA A 7 -23.15 -0.04 -18.28
N THR A 8 -24.03 -0.08 -17.30
CA THR A 8 -23.73 0.49 -15.99
C THR A 8 -22.74 -0.43 -15.27
N PRO A 9 -21.59 0.09 -14.77
CA PRO A 9 -20.67 -0.74 -14.00
C PRO A 9 -21.38 -1.34 -12.79
N ASN A 10 -21.13 -2.60 -12.54
CA ASN A 10 -21.76 -3.26 -11.42
C ASN A 10 -21.16 -2.75 -10.10
N LYS A 11 -21.87 -2.90 -8.96
CA LYS A 11 -21.45 -2.41 -7.64
C LYS A 11 -20.05 -2.92 -7.23
N ALA A 12 -19.71 -4.16 -7.58
CA ALA A 12 -18.41 -4.76 -7.27
C ALA A 12 -17.28 -4.05 -8.00
N GLN A 13 -17.46 -3.74 -9.29
CA GLN A 13 -16.48 -3.01 -10.09
C GLN A 13 -16.24 -1.60 -9.56
N LEU A 14 -17.30 -0.85 -9.22
CA LEU A 14 -17.17 0.46 -8.61
C LEU A 14 -16.46 0.41 -7.25
N THR A 15 -16.66 -0.67 -6.49
CA THR A 15 -15.96 -0.88 -5.21
C THR A 15 -14.48 -1.09 -5.44
N VAL A 16 -14.09 -1.94 -6.39
CA VAL A 16 -12.69 -2.21 -6.74
C VAL A 16 -12.00 -0.95 -7.25
N GLU A 17 -12.62 -0.17 -8.13
CA GLU A 17 -12.06 1.11 -8.61
C GLU A 17 -11.79 2.08 -7.45
N ARG A 18 -12.63 2.08 -6.43
CA ARG A 18 -12.42 2.88 -5.22
C ARG A 18 -11.23 2.35 -4.41
N LEU A 19 -11.12 1.03 -4.24
CA LEU A 19 -10.00 0.41 -3.54
C LEU A 19 -8.66 0.67 -4.24
N TYR A 20 -8.62 0.67 -5.58
CA TYR A 20 -7.42 1.06 -6.32
C TYR A 20 -7.03 2.52 -6.07
N LYS A 21 -7.98 3.44 -6.03
CA LYS A 21 -7.71 4.85 -5.67
C LYS A 21 -7.20 5.00 -4.23
N ASP A 22 -7.74 4.22 -3.32
CA ASP A 22 -7.29 4.23 -1.92
C ASP A 22 -5.87 3.63 -1.79
N LEU A 23 -5.56 2.58 -2.56
CA LEU A 23 -4.22 2.02 -2.66
C LEU A 23 -3.23 3.03 -3.26
N GLU A 24 -3.58 3.72 -4.35
CA GLU A 24 -2.77 4.76 -4.97
C GLU A 24 -2.46 5.89 -3.98
N ARG A 25 -3.46 6.37 -3.24
CA ARG A 25 -3.27 7.36 -2.18
C ARG A 25 -2.32 6.86 -1.09
N ARG A 26 -2.43 5.59 -0.72
CA ARG A 26 -1.55 4.98 0.26
C ARG A 26 -0.11 4.91 -0.24
N ILE A 27 0.11 4.56 -1.50
CA ILE A 27 1.45 4.55 -2.13
C ILE A 27 2.05 5.96 -2.09
N ILE A 28 1.27 6.98 -2.48
CA ILE A 28 1.72 8.38 -2.50
C ILE A 28 2.05 8.88 -1.08
N ALA A 29 1.24 8.48 -0.07
CA ALA A 29 1.41 8.89 1.32
C ALA A 29 2.44 8.06 2.10
N SER A 30 2.87 6.92 1.56
CA SER A 30 3.78 6.01 2.26
C SER A 30 5.23 6.48 2.16
N PRO A 31 6.04 6.22 3.19
CA PRO A 31 7.47 6.46 3.10
C PRO A 31 8.10 5.61 1.99
N PRO A 32 9.21 6.06 1.42
CA PRO A 32 10.00 5.28 0.48
C PRO A 32 10.45 3.95 1.11
N GLY A 33 10.62 2.93 0.27
CA GLY A 33 10.92 1.59 0.74
C GLY A 33 9.68 0.77 1.06
N LEU A 34 8.56 1.09 0.39
CA LEU A 34 7.35 0.29 0.48
C LEU A 34 7.64 -1.11 -0.07
N CYS A 35 7.38 -2.13 0.74
CA CYS A 35 7.51 -3.50 0.30
C CYS A 35 6.40 -3.86 -0.68
N PRO A 36 6.71 -4.30 -1.91
CA PRO A 36 5.67 -4.67 -2.89
C PRO A 36 4.81 -5.84 -2.41
N VAL A 37 5.37 -6.78 -1.65
CA VAL A 37 4.63 -7.91 -1.08
C VAL A 37 3.63 -7.44 -0.02
N ASP A 38 4.04 -6.53 0.88
CA ASP A 38 3.12 -5.95 1.88
C ASP A 38 2.03 -5.09 1.25
N LEU A 39 2.36 -4.37 0.17
CA LEU A 39 1.39 -3.58 -0.58
C LEU A 39 0.28 -4.47 -1.17
N GLN A 40 0.67 -5.58 -1.81
CA GLN A 40 -0.26 -6.55 -2.38
C GLN A 40 -1.12 -7.21 -1.31
N LEU A 41 -0.51 -7.61 -0.18
CA LEU A 41 -1.25 -8.13 0.97
C LEU A 41 -2.25 -7.12 1.52
N SER A 42 -1.88 -5.85 1.57
CA SER A 42 -2.77 -4.78 2.00
C SER A 42 -3.97 -4.61 1.08
N PHE A 43 -3.76 -4.66 -0.24
CA PHE A 43 -4.85 -4.62 -1.21
C PHE A 43 -5.75 -5.85 -1.10
N LEU A 44 -5.17 -7.04 -0.98
CA LEU A 44 -5.89 -8.29 -0.76
C LEU A 44 -6.80 -8.21 0.47
N LYS A 45 -6.29 -7.67 1.61
CA LYS A 45 -7.05 -7.45 2.85
C LYS A 45 -8.20 -6.46 2.63
N MET A 46 -7.96 -5.38 1.91
CA MET A 46 -9.01 -4.40 1.60
C MET A 46 -10.13 -5.04 0.74
N CYS A 47 -9.78 -5.82 -0.27
CA CYS A 47 -10.74 -6.56 -1.08
C CYS A 47 -11.49 -7.61 -0.25
N HIS A 48 -10.78 -8.39 0.57
CA HIS A 48 -11.38 -9.42 1.43
C HIS A 48 -12.41 -8.82 2.40
N ALA A 49 -12.13 -7.65 2.97
CA ALA A 49 -13.08 -6.94 3.84
C ALA A 49 -14.36 -6.46 3.12
N GLN A 50 -14.33 -6.35 1.78
CA GLN A 50 -15.48 -5.95 0.98
C GLN A 50 -16.25 -7.14 0.36
N THR A 51 -15.85 -8.37 0.68
CA THR A 51 -16.52 -9.56 0.14
C THR A 51 -17.94 -9.71 0.69
N CYS A 52 -18.86 -10.16 -0.17
CA CYS A 52 -20.22 -10.47 0.26
C CYS A 52 -20.37 -11.89 0.86
N GLY A 53 -19.30 -12.72 0.81
CA GLY A 53 -19.27 -14.09 1.33
C GLY A 53 -20.08 -15.12 0.53
N LYS A 54 -20.64 -14.74 -0.64
CA LYS A 54 -21.51 -15.61 -1.44
C LYS A 54 -20.75 -16.76 -2.09
N CYS A 55 -19.68 -16.45 -2.84
CA CYS A 55 -18.91 -17.46 -3.55
C CYS A 55 -17.76 -18.03 -2.70
N VAL A 56 -17.41 -19.30 -2.93
CA VAL A 56 -16.35 -20.00 -2.21
C VAL A 56 -14.97 -19.36 -2.42
N PRO A 57 -14.59 -18.94 -3.64
CA PRO A 57 -13.29 -18.31 -3.88
C PRO A 57 -13.04 -17.09 -2.99
N CYS A 58 -14.03 -16.24 -2.79
CA CYS A 58 -13.90 -15.10 -1.88
C CYS A 58 -13.91 -15.52 -0.41
N ARG A 59 -14.87 -16.38 -0.02
CA ARG A 59 -15.10 -16.76 1.38
C ARG A 59 -13.95 -17.55 1.99
N VAL A 60 -13.33 -18.43 1.20
CA VAL A 60 -12.26 -19.33 1.65
C VAL A 60 -10.94 -19.01 0.98
N GLY A 61 -10.95 -18.85 -0.34
CA GLY A 61 -9.74 -18.68 -1.15
C GLY A 61 -8.95 -17.41 -0.81
N LEU A 62 -9.61 -16.26 -0.70
CA LEU A 62 -8.91 -15.01 -0.32
C LEU A 62 -8.31 -15.08 1.08
N GLY A 63 -8.96 -15.77 2.02
CA GLY A 63 -8.41 -15.98 3.36
C GLY A 63 -7.17 -16.87 3.35
N GLN A 64 -7.18 -17.95 2.56
CA GLN A 64 -6.01 -18.80 2.38
C GLN A 64 -4.87 -18.08 1.69
N LEU A 65 -5.16 -17.33 0.63
CA LEU A 65 -4.18 -16.52 -0.09
C LEU A 65 -3.55 -15.47 0.84
N GLN A 66 -4.36 -14.83 1.70
CA GLN A 66 -3.88 -13.91 2.72
C GLN A 66 -2.90 -14.57 3.69
N ASN A 67 -3.24 -15.76 4.22
CA ASN A 67 -2.36 -16.48 5.15
C ASN A 67 -1.04 -16.87 4.49
N LEU A 68 -1.05 -17.32 3.23
CA LEU A 68 0.16 -17.65 2.48
C LEU A 68 1.05 -16.42 2.28
N MET A 69 0.47 -15.27 1.98
CA MET A 69 1.19 -14.00 1.84
C MET A 69 1.77 -13.51 3.19
N GLU A 70 1.03 -13.70 4.29
CA GLU A 70 1.50 -13.40 5.65
C GLU A 70 2.68 -14.31 6.04
N ASP A 71 2.65 -15.58 5.66
CA ASP A 71 3.76 -16.50 5.89
C ASP A 71 5.02 -16.11 5.10
N VAL A 72 4.88 -15.57 3.89
CA VAL A 72 6.02 -14.99 3.13
C VAL A 72 6.63 -13.83 3.90
N LEU A 73 5.83 -12.87 4.35
CA LEU A 73 6.31 -11.71 5.10
C LEU A 73 6.90 -12.09 6.46
N ALA A 74 6.39 -13.16 7.09
CA ALA A 74 6.92 -13.67 8.35
C ALA A 74 8.18 -14.56 8.17
N GLY A 75 8.60 -14.83 6.93
CA GLY A 75 9.73 -15.70 6.63
C GLY A 75 9.52 -17.18 6.97
N LYS A 76 8.27 -17.60 7.08
CA LYS A 76 7.89 -19.01 7.33
C LYS A 76 7.65 -19.79 6.05
N ALA A 77 7.49 -19.08 4.93
CA ALA A 77 7.21 -19.67 3.64
C ALA A 77 8.44 -20.34 3.04
N THR A 78 8.21 -21.23 2.08
CA THR A 78 9.21 -21.89 1.25
C THR A 78 9.02 -21.54 -0.21
N LEU A 79 9.99 -21.86 -1.08
CA LEU A 79 9.83 -21.62 -2.53
C LEU A 79 8.60 -22.34 -3.09
N LYS A 80 8.22 -23.52 -2.55
CA LYS A 80 6.99 -24.22 -2.92
C LYS A 80 5.73 -23.44 -2.54
N THR A 81 5.82 -22.58 -1.53
CA THR A 81 4.70 -21.72 -1.13
C THR A 81 4.37 -20.70 -2.23
N LEU A 82 5.37 -20.26 -3.02
CA LEU A 82 5.14 -19.35 -4.14
C LEU A 82 4.33 -20.02 -5.27
N ASP A 83 4.57 -21.31 -5.53
CA ASP A 83 3.78 -22.06 -6.49
C ASP A 83 2.35 -22.24 -5.99
N LEU A 84 2.17 -22.51 -4.70
CA LEU A 84 0.85 -22.61 -4.07
C LEU A 84 0.11 -21.25 -4.09
N ILE A 85 0.79 -20.14 -3.87
CA ILE A 85 0.20 -18.78 -4.02
C ILE A 85 -0.29 -18.59 -5.45
N ARG A 86 0.55 -18.95 -6.45
CA ARG A 86 0.19 -18.80 -7.86
C ARG A 86 -1.05 -19.64 -8.20
N ASP A 87 -1.05 -20.91 -7.83
CA ASP A 87 -2.14 -21.85 -8.14
C ASP A 87 -3.43 -21.38 -7.45
N THR A 88 -3.37 -21.06 -6.16
CA THR A 88 -4.52 -20.55 -5.40
C THR A 88 -5.07 -19.25 -6.00
N ALA A 89 -4.20 -18.33 -6.37
CA ALA A 89 -4.63 -17.06 -6.97
C ALA A 89 -5.23 -17.26 -8.36
N SER A 90 -4.67 -18.16 -9.19
CA SER A 90 -5.22 -18.52 -10.50
C SER A 90 -6.63 -19.14 -10.36
N ASP A 91 -6.79 -20.09 -9.44
CA ASP A 91 -8.10 -20.71 -9.16
C ASP A 91 -9.14 -19.67 -8.73
N ILE A 92 -8.75 -18.67 -7.95
CA ILE A 92 -9.65 -17.59 -7.53
C ILE A 92 -10.02 -16.70 -8.73
N VAL A 93 -9.07 -16.35 -9.58
CA VAL A 93 -9.33 -15.54 -10.79
C VAL A 93 -10.34 -16.23 -11.68
N ASP A 94 -10.19 -17.53 -11.90
CA ASP A 94 -11.02 -18.31 -12.81
C ASP A 94 -12.40 -18.65 -12.24
N SER A 95 -12.55 -18.68 -10.90
CA SER A 95 -13.78 -19.13 -10.24
C SER A 95 -14.57 -18.04 -9.51
N ALA A 96 -14.03 -16.82 -9.38
CA ALA A 96 -14.71 -15.74 -8.67
C ALA A 96 -15.86 -15.13 -9.50
N ASP A 97 -17.03 -14.97 -8.87
CA ASP A 97 -18.24 -14.45 -9.51
C ASP A 97 -18.20 -12.94 -9.84
N CYS A 98 -17.27 -12.18 -9.26
CA CYS A 98 -17.27 -10.72 -9.39
C CYS A 98 -15.87 -10.10 -9.25
N ALA A 99 -15.79 -8.81 -9.63
CA ALA A 99 -14.55 -8.04 -9.64
C ALA A 99 -13.75 -8.08 -8.33
N ILE A 100 -14.41 -8.12 -7.17
CA ILE A 100 -13.71 -8.11 -5.87
C ILE A 100 -12.81 -9.34 -5.71
N GLY A 101 -13.29 -10.51 -6.09
CA GLY A 101 -12.53 -11.76 -5.98
C GLY A 101 -11.40 -11.84 -6.98
N TYR A 102 -11.70 -11.68 -8.28
CA TYR A 102 -10.69 -11.86 -9.30
C TYR A 102 -9.63 -10.74 -9.32
N GLU A 103 -9.98 -9.49 -9.05
CA GLU A 103 -9.01 -8.39 -8.99
C GLU A 103 -8.07 -8.51 -7.79
N ALA A 104 -8.58 -8.98 -6.63
CA ALA A 104 -7.74 -9.24 -5.48
C ALA A 104 -6.66 -10.29 -5.78
N ALA A 105 -7.05 -11.40 -6.43
CA ALA A 105 -6.14 -12.47 -6.80
C ALA A 105 -5.23 -12.08 -8.00
N HIS A 106 -5.77 -11.35 -8.98
CA HIS A 106 -5.01 -10.86 -10.12
C HIS A 106 -3.87 -9.91 -9.69
N MET A 107 -4.11 -9.03 -8.71
CA MET A 107 -3.07 -8.17 -8.13
C MET A 107 -1.92 -9.00 -7.53
N VAL A 108 -2.22 -10.12 -6.85
CA VAL A 108 -1.20 -11.01 -6.28
C VAL A 108 -0.42 -11.72 -7.39
N LEU A 109 -1.10 -12.20 -8.46
CA LEU A 109 -0.43 -12.83 -9.60
C LEU A 109 0.51 -11.86 -10.31
N ALA A 110 0.02 -10.66 -10.65
CA ALA A 110 0.82 -9.62 -11.29
C ALA A 110 2.04 -9.22 -10.42
N GLY A 111 1.83 -9.19 -9.12
CA GLY A 111 2.90 -8.91 -8.18
C GLY A 111 3.91 -10.04 -8.05
N LEU A 112 3.47 -11.28 -8.04
CA LEU A 112 4.37 -12.44 -8.02
C LEU A 112 5.23 -12.53 -9.28
N GLU A 113 4.68 -12.12 -10.44
CA GLU A 113 5.45 -12.04 -11.70
C GLU A 113 6.42 -10.85 -11.72
N GLY A 114 5.94 -9.67 -11.31
CA GLY A 114 6.71 -8.43 -11.39
C GLY A 114 7.78 -8.27 -10.32
N PHE A 115 7.56 -8.85 -9.12
CA PHE A 115 8.42 -8.67 -7.94
C PHE A 115 8.88 -10.01 -7.34
N ARG A 116 9.08 -11.03 -8.18
CA ARG A 116 9.47 -12.37 -7.73
C ARG A 116 10.73 -12.37 -6.85
N GLU A 117 11.68 -11.49 -7.14
CA GLU A 117 12.92 -11.36 -6.39
C GLU A 117 12.67 -10.92 -4.94
N ASP A 118 11.71 -10.01 -4.73
CA ASP A 118 11.33 -9.55 -3.39
C ASP A 118 10.69 -10.67 -2.57
N TYR A 119 9.85 -11.51 -3.18
CA TYR A 119 9.27 -12.68 -2.54
C TYR A 119 10.34 -13.68 -2.10
N VAL A 120 11.29 -14.01 -3.00
CA VAL A 120 12.39 -14.93 -2.72
C VAL A 120 13.27 -14.36 -1.60
N TYR A 121 13.55 -13.06 -1.65
CA TYR A 121 14.34 -12.38 -0.62
C TYR A 121 13.71 -12.49 0.78
N HIS A 122 12.39 -12.28 0.91
CA HIS A 122 11.67 -12.47 2.18
C HIS A 122 11.81 -13.90 2.72
N ILE A 123 11.70 -14.90 1.84
CA ILE A 123 11.81 -16.32 2.21
C ILE A 123 13.22 -16.64 2.70
N GLU A 124 14.25 -16.23 1.97
CA GLU A 124 15.65 -16.55 2.28
C GLU A 124 16.17 -15.81 3.52
N HIS A 125 15.63 -14.61 3.80
CA HIS A 125 16.11 -13.75 4.89
C HIS A 125 15.18 -13.71 6.10
N GLY A 126 14.28 -14.70 6.23
CA GLY A 126 13.42 -14.84 7.41
C GLY A 126 12.45 -13.65 7.61
N GLY A 127 11.83 -13.19 6.52
CA GLY A 127 10.86 -12.10 6.54
C GLY A 127 11.45 -10.69 6.49
N LYS A 128 12.76 -10.55 6.41
CA LYS A 128 13.39 -9.24 6.24
C LYS A 128 13.16 -8.74 4.82
N CYS A 129 12.90 -7.44 4.67
CA CYS A 129 12.71 -6.80 3.38
C CYS A 129 13.99 -6.13 2.89
N SER A 130 14.31 -6.27 1.59
CA SER A 130 15.40 -5.55 0.93
C SER A 130 14.97 -4.17 0.41
N CYS A 131 13.70 -3.82 0.54
CA CYS A 131 13.10 -2.59 0.00
C CYS A 131 13.56 -1.31 0.74
N HIS A 132 14.77 -1.31 1.28
CA HIS A 132 15.41 -0.14 1.88
C HIS A 132 15.97 0.76 0.79
N ILE A 133 15.11 1.24 -0.11
CA ILE A 133 15.48 2.33 -0.99
C ILE A 133 15.69 3.55 -0.09
N THR A 134 16.89 4.08 -0.07
CA THR A 134 17.28 5.33 0.61
C THR A 134 16.60 6.52 -0.08
N GLN A 135 15.29 6.58 -0.03
CA GLN A 135 14.54 7.75 -0.47
C GLN A 135 14.15 8.59 0.75
N PRO A 136 14.19 9.90 0.64
CA PRO A 136 13.71 10.74 1.73
C PRO A 136 12.23 10.46 2.00
N VAL A 137 11.83 10.52 3.27
CA VAL A 137 10.42 10.36 3.66
C VAL A 137 9.53 11.35 2.89
N PRO A 138 8.25 11.01 2.59
CA PRO A 138 7.41 11.84 1.73
C PRO A 138 7.29 13.30 2.16
N CYS A 139 7.25 13.57 3.47
CA CYS A 139 7.19 14.94 3.98
C CYS A 139 8.45 15.74 3.64
N VAL A 140 9.62 15.12 3.52
CA VAL A 140 10.87 15.76 3.07
C VAL A 140 10.90 15.84 1.55
N ALA A 141 10.55 14.75 0.86
CA ALA A 141 10.57 14.68 -0.61
C ALA A 141 9.60 15.68 -1.27
N LEU A 142 8.43 15.89 -0.65
CA LEU A 142 7.40 16.81 -1.15
C LEU A 142 7.56 18.25 -0.61
N CYS A 143 8.50 18.48 0.31
CA CYS A 143 8.74 19.80 0.85
C CYS A 143 9.53 20.68 -0.16
N PRO A 144 8.96 21.79 -0.67
CA PRO A 144 9.67 22.63 -1.64
C PRO A 144 10.98 23.23 -1.09
N ALA A 145 11.08 23.37 0.24
CA ALA A 145 12.27 23.89 0.93
C ALA A 145 13.24 22.78 1.36
N GLY A 146 12.88 21.49 1.19
CA GLY A 146 13.71 20.36 1.59
C GLY A 146 13.98 20.24 3.09
N VAL A 147 13.11 20.79 3.93
CA VAL A 147 13.31 20.83 5.39
C VAL A 147 13.36 19.41 5.97
N ASP A 148 14.32 19.16 6.86
CA ASP A 148 14.40 17.91 7.63
C ASP A 148 13.28 17.84 8.68
N ILE A 149 12.09 17.41 8.22
CA ILE A 149 10.88 17.35 9.04
C ILE A 149 11.00 16.29 10.15
N PRO A 150 11.48 15.05 9.90
CA PRO A 150 11.68 14.06 10.95
C PRO A 150 12.67 14.54 12.02
N GLY A 151 13.74 15.21 11.60
CA GLY A 151 14.77 15.71 12.51
C GLY A 151 14.23 16.75 13.48
N TYR A 152 13.50 17.77 13.01
CA TYR A 152 12.96 18.76 13.93
C TYR A 152 11.83 18.21 14.81
N ILE A 153 11.04 17.25 14.33
CA ILE A 153 10.02 16.58 15.15
C ILE A 153 10.68 15.80 16.29
N ALA A 154 11.78 15.09 16.01
CA ALA A 154 12.53 14.38 17.05
C ALA A 154 13.06 15.34 18.12
N LEU A 155 13.61 16.50 17.72
CA LEU A 155 14.09 17.53 18.65
C LEU A 155 12.94 18.16 19.48
N VAL A 156 11.76 18.36 18.86
CA VAL A 156 10.55 18.81 19.59
C VAL A 156 10.13 17.79 20.63
N LYS A 157 10.17 16.48 20.30
CA LYS A 157 9.85 15.39 21.23
C LYS A 157 10.81 15.38 22.43
N GLU A 158 12.05 15.77 22.24
CA GLU A 158 13.07 15.91 23.29
C GLU A 158 13.00 17.28 24.01
N GLU A 159 11.98 18.11 23.73
CA GLU A 159 11.79 19.47 24.26
C GLU A 159 12.92 20.45 23.90
N ARG A 160 13.73 20.12 22.91
CA ARG A 160 14.85 20.94 22.40
C ARG A 160 14.40 21.92 21.32
N TYR A 161 13.46 22.80 21.67
CA TYR A 161 12.82 23.72 20.72
C TYR A 161 13.79 24.67 20.01
N ALA A 162 14.81 25.18 20.72
CA ALA A 162 15.80 26.07 20.15
C ALA A 162 16.61 25.38 19.02
N ASP A 163 16.96 24.11 19.19
CA ASP A 163 17.69 23.34 18.19
C ASP A 163 16.78 22.94 17.02
N ALA A 164 15.52 22.62 17.29
CA ALA A 164 14.52 22.38 16.25
C ALA A 164 14.35 23.60 15.34
N VAL A 165 14.28 24.82 15.90
CA VAL A 165 14.21 26.05 15.13
C VAL A 165 15.47 26.30 14.30
N LYS A 166 16.67 26.02 14.86
CA LYS A 166 17.94 26.10 14.11
C LYS A 166 17.95 25.15 12.92
N LEU A 167 17.49 23.91 13.12
CA LEU A 167 17.41 22.91 12.06
C LEU A 167 16.46 23.36 10.94
N ILE A 168 15.26 23.83 11.27
CA ILE A 168 14.31 24.37 10.30
C ILE A 168 14.90 25.54 9.51
N ARG A 169 15.58 26.48 10.20
CA ARG A 169 16.13 27.69 9.57
C ARG A 169 17.32 27.42 8.66
N LYS A 170 17.92 26.24 8.73
CA LYS A 170 18.97 25.82 7.81
C LYS A 170 18.47 25.82 6.36
N ASP A 171 17.25 25.31 6.14
CA ASP A 171 16.67 25.10 4.82
C ASP A 171 15.53 26.10 4.53
N ASN A 172 14.87 26.62 5.57
CA ASN A 172 13.80 27.61 5.50
C ASN A 172 14.08 28.82 6.42
N PRO A 173 14.59 29.91 5.89
CA PRO A 173 14.93 31.12 6.70
C PRO A 173 13.71 31.78 7.37
N PHE A 174 12.52 31.63 6.77
CA PHE A 174 11.27 32.27 7.22
C PHE A 174 10.18 31.25 7.56
N PRO A 175 10.39 30.35 8.54
CA PRO A 175 9.46 29.26 8.82
C PRO A 175 8.07 29.74 9.24
N THR A 176 8.00 30.88 9.90
CA THR A 176 6.72 31.48 10.38
C THR A 176 5.81 31.90 9.22
N ALA A 177 6.38 32.32 8.08
CA ALA A 177 5.60 32.68 6.89
C ALA A 177 5.05 31.44 6.18
N CYS A 178 5.78 30.31 6.20
CA CYS A 178 5.39 29.07 5.54
C CYS A 178 4.43 28.22 6.38
N ALA A 179 4.49 28.30 7.71
CA ALA A 179 3.71 27.47 8.62
C ALA A 179 2.17 27.55 8.41
N PRO A 180 1.54 28.71 8.22
CA PRO A 180 0.11 28.80 7.97
C PRO A 180 -0.32 28.11 6.66
N VAL A 181 0.50 28.21 5.62
CA VAL A 181 0.22 27.61 4.30
C VAL A 181 0.34 26.10 4.35
N SER A 182 1.40 25.59 4.97
CA SER A 182 1.61 24.14 5.15
C SER A 182 0.50 23.52 5.99
N TYR A 183 0.10 24.15 7.08
CA TYR A 183 -0.96 23.68 7.97
C TYR A 183 -2.33 23.56 7.27
N THR A 184 -2.70 24.53 6.43
CA THR A 184 -3.97 24.50 5.68
C THR A 184 -4.00 23.38 4.66
N HIS A 185 -2.87 23.07 4.01
CA HIS A 185 -2.76 21.96 3.07
C HIS A 185 -2.82 20.59 3.75
N LEU A 186 -2.12 20.39 4.85
CA LEU A 186 -2.09 19.12 5.58
C LEU A 186 -3.45 18.81 6.22
N ARG A 187 -4.10 19.80 6.83
CA ARG A 187 -5.40 19.63 7.49
C ARG A 187 -6.53 19.24 6.53
N ALA A 188 -6.45 19.60 5.27
CA ALA A 188 -7.42 19.18 4.25
C ALA A 188 -7.43 17.66 4.01
N HIS A 189 -6.35 16.96 4.37
CA HIS A 189 -6.22 15.52 4.22
C HIS A 189 -6.48 14.71 5.50
N GLU A 190 -6.40 15.34 6.68
CA GLU A 190 -6.56 14.68 7.98
C GLU A 190 -8.01 14.68 8.50
N THR A 191 -8.92 15.45 7.91
CA THR A 191 -10.29 15.63 8.39
C THR A 191 -11.34 14.82 7.62
N ARG A 192 -10.95 13.70 6.98
CA ARG A 192 -11.90 12.79 6.32
C ARG A 192 -11.75 11.36 6.81
#